data_ab9bea219893a73300adc0cdae532ab6
#
_entry.id   ab9bea219893a73300adc0cdae532ab6
#
_cell.length_a   1.000
_cell.length_b   1.000
_cell.length_c   1.000
_cell.angle_alpha   90.00
_cell.angle_beta   90.00
_cell.angle_gamma   90.00
#
_symmetry.space_group_name_H-M   'P 1'
#
loop_
_entity.id
_entity.type
_entity.pdbx_description
1 polymer ?
#
loop_
_entity_poly.entity_id
_entity_poly.type
_entity_poly.pdbx_seq_one_letter_code
_entity_poly.pdbx_strand_id
1 'polypeptide(L)'
;MNEKNSLGLNNCFLDLDDPIELFKVWMDEAKKSEPNDPNALSLATSNKNNIPSVRMVLLKEFNQNGFVFYTNLNSQKGNELKENPNAAMCFHWKSL
;
A
#
# COMPACT_ATOMS: atom_id res chain seq x y z
N MET A 1 -0.37 18.55 -20.31
CA MET A 1 0.01 18.36 -18.93
C MET A 1 1.43 17.85 -18.79
N ASN A 2 2.33 18.76 -18.58
CA ASN A 2 3.74 18.43 -18.65
C ASN A 2 4.32 17.94 -17.32
N GLU A 3 3.65 18.23 -16.23
CA GLU A 3 4.11 17.79 -14.92
C GLU A 3 4.19 16.26 -14.82
N LYS A 4 3.23 15.56 -15.42
CA LYS A 4 3.27 14.12 -15.46
C LYS A 4 4.51 13.62 -16.16
N ASN A 5 4.82 14.22 -17.30
CA ASN A 5 5.97 13.81 -18.11
C ASN A 5 7.27 14.09 -17.38
N SER A 6 7.39 15.27 -16.78
CA SER A 6 8.61 15.67 -16.11
C SER A 6 8.92 14.82 -14.89
N LEU A 7 7.88 14.23 -14.26
CA LEU A 7 8.04 13.39 -13.09
C LEU A 7 7.94 11.91 -13.43
N GLY A 8 7.76 11.55 -14.70
CA GLY A 8 7.57 10.17 -15.08
C GLY A 8 6.19 9.60 -14.75
N LEU A 9 5.28 10.44 -14.32
CA LEU A 9 3.96 9.98 -13.87
C LEU A 9 3.08 9.50 -15.02
N ASN A 10 3.36 9.93 -16.24
CA ASN A 10 2.65 9.43 -17.42
C ASN A 10 2.75 7.92 -17.54
N ASN A 11 3.90 7.37 -17.18
CA ASN A 11 4.11 5.93 -17.25
C ASN A 11 3.45 5.20 -16.10
N CYS A 12 3.22 5.92 -14.99
CA CYS A 12 2.59 5.35 -13.80
C CYS A 12 1.07 5.33 -13.92
N PHE A 13 0.48 6.31 -14.62
CA PHE A 13 -0.97 6.43 -14.73
C PHE A 13 -1.43 5.92 -16.09
N LEU A 14 -1.43 4.60 -16.21
CA LEU A 14 -1.95 3.95 -17.41
C LEU A 14 -3.46 4.17 -17.49
N ASP A 15 -3.99 4.05 -18.70
CA ASP A 15 -5.41 4.24 -18.95
C ASP A 15 -6.19 3.01 -18.50
N LEU A 16 -6.24 2.80 -17.19
CA LEU A 16 -6.96 1.70 -16.56
C LEU A 16 -8.01 2.27 -15.63
N ASP A 17 -9.23 1.77 -15.76
CA ASP A 17 -10.34 2.21 -14.92
C ASP A 17 -10.30 1.57 -13.53
N ASP A 18 -9.66 0.42 -13.40
CA ASP A 18 -9.63 -0.35 -12.17
C ASP A 18 -8.34 -0.06 -11.40
N PRO A 19 -8.44 0.55 -10.20
CA PRO A 19 -7.25 0.84 -9.41
C PRO A 19 -6.47 -0.41 -8.96
N ILE A 20 -7.14 -1.53 -8.79
CA ILE A 20 -6.45 -2.77 -8.41
C ILE A 20 -5.60 -3.28 -9.59
N GLU A 21 -6.12 -3.20 -10.80
CA GLU A 21 -5.34 -3.56 -11.98
C GLU A 21 -4.13 -2.64 -12.16
N LEU A 22 -4.30 -1.35 -11.91
CA LEU A 22 -3.20 -0.41 -11.96
C LEU A 22 -2.15 -0.74 -10.90
N PHE A 23 -2.58 -1.03 -9.68
CA PHE A 23 -1.67 -1.43 -8.62
C PHE A 23 -0.90 -2.70 -9.00
N LYS A 24 -1.56 -3.65 -9.65
CA LYS A 24 -0.90 -4.88 -10.10
C LYS A 24 0.25 -4.57 -11.07
N VAL A 25 0.02 -3.66 -12.02
CA VAL A 25 1.08 -3.23 -12.95
C VAL A 25 2.24 -2.62 -12.18
N TRP A 26 1.96 -1.74 -11.25
CA TRP A 26 3.00 -1.11 -10.44
C TRP A 26 3.77 -2.12 -9.60
N MET A 27 3.06 -3.06 -8.98
CA MET A 27 3.71 -4.09 -8.16
C MET A 27 4.60 -4.98 -9.01
N ASP A 28 4.17 -5.34 -10.22
CA ASP A 28 4.99 -6.15 -11.12
C ASP A 28 6.28 -5.41 -11.49
N GLU A 29 6.20 -4.10 -11.73
CA GLU A 29 7.38 -3.29 -11.97
C GLU A 29 8.28 -3.20 -10.74
N ALA A 30 7.68 -3.05 -9.56
CA ALA A 30 8.43 -2.98 -8.31
C ALA A 30 9.20 -4.29 -8.06
N LYS A 31 8.58 -5.42 -8.34
CA LYS A 31 9.23 -6.73 -8.17
C LYS A 31 10.46 -6.87 -9.05
N LYS A 32 10.47 -6.22 -10.21
CA LYS A 32 11.61 -6.26 -11.13
C LYS A 32 12.73 -5.33 -10.71
N SER A 33 12.41 -4.19 -10.11
CA SER A 33 13.37 -3.11 -9.91
C SER A 33 13.76 -2.88 -8.45
N GLU A 34 12.91 -3.24 -7.48
CA GLU A 34 13.25 -3.09 -6.08
C GLU A 34 14.10 -4.27 -5.60
N PRO A 35 15.30 -4.00 -5.07
CA PRO A 35 16.17 -5.09 -4.61
C PRO A 35 15.70 -5.76 -3.33
N ASN A 36 14.90 -5.06 -2.52
CA ASN A 36 14.45 -5.56 -1.22
C ASN A 36 12.94 -5.34 -1.08
N ASP A 37 12.26 -6.37 -0.66
CA ASP A 37 10.86 -6.35 -0.19
C ASP A 37 9.94 -5.35 -0.90
N PRO A 38 9.67 -5.54 -2.20
CA PRO A 38 8.72 -4.65 -2.91
C PRO A 38 7.33 -4.68 -2.29
N ASN A 39 7.02 -5.72 -1.51
CA ASN A 39 5.74 -5.87 -0.82
C ASN A 39 5.70 -5.23 0.56
N ALA A 40 6.79 -4.56 0.98
CA ALA A 40 6.80 -3.83 2.25
C ALA A 40 5.99 -2.55 2.13
N LEU A 41 5.24 -2.24 3.17
CA LEU A 41 4.42 -1.04 3.21
C LEU A 41 4.31 -0.50 4.62
N SER A 42 4.05 0.80 4.71
CA SER A 42 3.69 1.43 5.97
C SER A 42 2.19 1.32 6.14
N LEU A 43 1.74 0.75 7.25
CA LEU A 43 0.33 0.63 7.56
C LEU A 43 0.00 1.56 8.72
N ALA A 44 -0.85 2.54 8.46
CA ALA A 44 -1.32 3.47 9.47
C ALA A 44 -2.71 3.04 9.94
N THR A 45 -2.89 3.02 11.25
CA THR A 45 -4.18 2.73 11.88
C THR A 45 -4.42 3.78 12.96
N SER A 46 -5.63 3.81 13.51
CA SER A 46 -5.92 4.68 14.63
C SER A 46 -6.81 3.96 15.64
N ASN A 47 -6.74 4.40 16.89
CA ASN A 47 -7.58 3.82 17.93
C ASN A 47 -8.95 4.52 17.94
N LYS A 48 -9.81 4.13 18.89
CA LYS A 48 -11.16 4.69 19.03
C LYS A 48 -11.17 6.18 19.36
N ASN A 49 -10.05 6.70 19.84
CA ASN A 49 -9.90 8.13 20.16
C ASN A 49 -9.23 8.90 19.02
N ASN A 50 -9.10 8.27 17.85
CA ASN A 50 -8.49 8.87 16.65
C ASN A 50 -7.01 9.21 16.80
N ILE A 51 -6.31 8.49 17.68
CA ILE A 51 -4.87 8.63 17.81
C ILE A 51 -4.20 7.67 16.83
N PRO A 52 -3.45 8.18 15.84
CA PRO A 52 -2.86 7.31 14.82
C PRO A 52 -1.57 6.65 15.27
N SER A 53 -1.25 5.54 14.65
CA SER A 53 0.05 4.91 14.74
C SER A 53 0.40 4.27 13.41
N VAL A 54 1.68 4.00 13.18
CA VAL A 54 2.13 3.45 11.91
C VAL A 54 3.25 2.44 12.15
N ARG A 55 3.27 1.39 11.34
CA ARG A 55 4.32 0.36 11.38
C ARG A 55 4.50 -0.24 10.00
N MET A 56 5.62 -0.94 9.81
CA MET A 56 5.86 -1.66 8.55
C MET A 56 5.25 -3.04 8.61
N VAL A 57 4.63 -3.44 7.52
CA VAL A 57 4.10 -4.80 7.33
C VAL A 57 4.45 -5.25 5.91
N LEU A 58 4.26 -6.55 5.64
CA LEU A 58 4.46 -7.11 4.31
C LEU A 58 3.12 -7.53 3.73
N LEU A 59 2.86 -7.09 2.50
CA LEU A 59 1.67 -7.49 1.77
C LEU A 59 1.83 -8.95 1.36
N LYS A 60 0.82 -9.77 1.65
CA LYS A 60 0.82 -11.19 1.28
C LYS A 60 0.20 -11.40 -0.09
N GLU A 61 -0.94 -10.79 -0.32
CA GLU A 61 -1.61 -10.87 -1.60
C GLU A 61 -2.60 -9.72 -1.73
N PHE A 62 -3.07 -9.49 -2.93
CA PHE A 62 -4.13 -8.53 -3.18
C PHE A 62 -5.00 -9.06 -4.33
N ASN A 63 -6.25 -8.65 -4.32
CA ASN A 63 -7.22 -9.01 -5.36
C ASN A 63 -8.34 -7.97 -5.34
N GLN A 64 -9.39 -8.20 -6.11
CA GLN A 64 -10.50 -7.26 -6.19
C GLN A 64 -11.24 -7.08 -4.87
N ASN A 65 -11.08 -8.02 -3.93
CA ASN A 65 -11.70 -7.92 -2.61
C ASN A 65 -10.84 -7.15 -1.61
N GLY A 66 -9.58 -6.87 -1.94
CA GLY A 66 -8.73 -6.07 -1.09
C GLY A 66 -7.30 -6.57 -0.96
N PHE A 67 -6.65 -6.07 0.06
CA PHE A 67 -5.24 -6.32 0.33
C PHE A 67 -5.12 -7.19 1.58
N VAL A 68 -4.26 -8.21 1.53
CA VAL A 68 -4.11 -9.18 2.61
C VAL A 68 -2.72 -9.08 3.21
N PHE A 69 -2.67 -8.87 4.50
CA PHE A 69 -1.44 -8.99 5.30
C PHE A 69 -1.80 -9.67 6.61
N TYR A 70 -0.84 -10.37 7.20
CA TYR A 70 -1.09 -11.07 8.45
C TYR A 70 -0.77 -10.17 9.63
N THR A 71 -1.59 -10.29 10.66
CA THR A 71 -1.41 -9.52 11.88
C THR A 71 -1.88 -10.35 13.07
N ASN A 72 -1.25 -10.10 14.21
CA ASN A 72 -1.73 -10.65 15.47
C ASN A 72 -2.90 -9.79 15.95
N LEU A 73 -4.05 -10.41 16.18
CA LEU A 73 -5.24 -9.70 16.62
C LEU A 73 -5.08 -9.04 17.99
N ASN A 74 -4.11 -9.50 18.78
CA ASN A 74 -3.82 -8.91 20.09
C ASN A 74 -2.74 -7.83 20.02
N SER A 75 -2.18 -7.57 18.83
CA SER A 75 -1.22 -6.48 18.65
C SER A 75 -1.93 -5.14 18.66
N GLN A 76 -1.16 -4.06 18.79
CA GLN A 76 -1.73 -2.71 18.76
C GLN A 76 -2.51 -2.46 17.46
N LYS A 77 -1.93 -2.81 16.31
CA LYS A 77 -2.63 -2.58 15.03
C LYS A 77 -3.88 -3.43 14.90
N GLY A 78 -3.84 -4.66 15.43
CA GLY A 78 -5.01 -5.55 15.43
C GLY A 78 -6.14 -4.98 16.25
N ASN A 79 -5.83 -4.48 17.44
CA ASN A 79 -6.83 -3.85 18.30
C ASN A 79 -7.36 -2.57 17.69
N GLU A 80 -6.50 -1.75 17.11
CA GLU A 80 -6.93 -0.51 16.46
C GLU A 80 -7.85 -0.77 15.28
N LEU A 81 -7.58 -1.79 14.48
CA LEU A 81 -8.44 -2.14 13.36
C LEU A 81 -9.81 -2.63 13.80
N LYS A 82 -9.91 -3.25 14.97
CA LYS A 82 -11.21 -3.63 15.54
C LYS A 82 -11.98 -2.42 16.02
N GLU A 83 -11.31 -1.48 16.66
CA GLU A 83 -11.94 -0.27 17.23
C GLU A 83 -12.28 0.76 16.18
N ASN A 84 -11.41 0.87 15.18
CA ASN A 84 -11.53 1.88 14.13
C ASN A 84 -11.05 1.24 12.83
N PRO A 85 -11.97 0.85 11.94
CA PRO A 85 -11.60 0.11 10.72
C PRO A 85 -10.93 0.96 9.63
N ASN A 86 -10.73 2.24 9.87
CA ASN A 86 -10.07 3.11 8.90
C ASN A 86 -8.56 2.92 8.98
N ALA A 87 -7.94 2.76 7.82
CA ALA A 87 -6.50 2.54 7.72
C ALA A 87 -5.97 3.16 6.42
N ALA A 88 -4.67 3.41 6.39
CA ALA A 88 -4.00 3.88 5.19
C ALA A 88 -2.74 3.06 4.97
N MET A 89 -2.41 2.84 3.70
CA MET A 89 -1.22 2.09 3.31
C MET A 89 -0.35 2.97 2.42
N CYS A 90 0.95 2.90 2.63
CA CYS A 90 1.90 3.62 1.79
C CYS A 90 3.03 2.69 1.37
N PHE A 91 3.20 2.53 0.07
CA PHE A 91 4.32 1.81 -0.51
C PHE A 91 5.34 2.83 -0.99
N HIS A 92 6.61 2.56 -0.72
CA HIS A 92 7.69 3.42 -1.19
C HIS A 92 8.65 2.61 -2.04
N TRP A 93 8.50 2.70 -3.35
CA TRP A 93 9.35 2.01 -4.31
C TRP A 93 10.36 3.01 -4.87
N LYS A 94 11.47 3.09 -4.20
CA LYS A 94 12.46 4.12 -4.44
C LYS A 94 13.04 4.09 -5.86
N SER A 95 13.09 2.90 -6.46
CA SER A 95 13.67 2.71 -7.79
C SER A 95 12.72 3.02 -8.95
N LEU A 96 11.47 3.31 -8.66
CA LEU A 96 10.48 3.61 -9.70
C LEU A 96 10.29 5.09 -9.95
#